data_7d66a3eb12a7b1247050d25a57fb486d
#
_entry.id   7d66a3eb12a7b1247050d25a57fb486d
#
_cell.length_a   1.000
_cell.length_b   1.000
_cell.length_c   1.000
_cell.angle_alpha   90.00
_cell.angle_beta   90.00
_cell.angle_gamma   90.00
#
_symmetry.space_group_name_H-M   'P 1'
#
loop_
_entity.id
_entity.type
_entity.pdbx_description
1 polymer ?
#
loop_
_entity_poly.entity_id
_entity_poly.type
_entity_poly.pdbx_seq_one_letter_code
_entity_poly.pdbx_strand_id
1 'polypeptide(L)'
;MPILELNDVTKVYGEGPRAVTALDHASISVDAGELVAIVGPSGSGKTTLLSIAGALLHPTSGEAIVNGTPIGNLSQKQMADLRLREIGFVLQSSNLVPFLKARDQLTVIGYLARTRYADARASANELLDTLGLSDRKDHYPEELSGGERQRVAIARALMNNPSLILADEPTANLDSKRGHQVVEMLSRMVREGGKAGVIVTHDERLLDLVDRVYRIEDGVLAVPETVPTA
;
A
#
# COMPACT_ATOMS: atom_id res chain seq x y z
N MET A 1 -5.19 17.93 6.22
CA MET A 1 -6.33 16.98 6.21
C MET A 1 -5.74 15.60 5.95
N PRO A 2 -6.12 14.60 6.74
CA PRO A 2 -5.64 13.26 6.52
C PRO A 2 -5.98 12.75 5.11
N ILE A 3 -5.10 11.95 4.55
CA ILE A 3 -5.34 11.25 3.28
C ILE A 3 -6.10 9.94 3.50
N LEU A 4 -5.83 9.26 4.62
CA LEU A 4 -6.58 8.08 5.05
C LEU A 4 -7.22 8.34 6.41
N GLU A 5 -8.52 8.07 6.51
CA GLU A 5 -9.26 8.05 7.78
C GLU A 5 -10.12 6.80 7.87
N LEU A 6 -9.97 6.06 8.94
CA LEU A 6 -10.91 5.02 9.37
C LEU A 6 -11.46 5.48 10.71
N ASN A 7 -12.78 5.66 10.79
CA ASN A 7 -13.49 6.14 11.97
C ASN A 7 -14.42 5.06 12.47
N ASP A 8 -14.07 4.45 13.61
CA ASP A 8 -14.91 3.45 14.28
C ASP A 8 -15.30 2.26 13.39
N VAL A 9 -14.35 1.81 12.57
CA VAL A 9 -14.56 0.79 11.54
C VAL A 9 -14.64 -0.59 12.15
N THR A 10 -15.78 -1.26 11.92
CA THR A 10 -15.96 -2.68 12.25
C THR A 10 -16.11 -3.50 10.97
N LYS A 11 -15.52 -4.68 10.96
CA LYS A 11 -15.69 -5.66 9.88
C LYS A 11 -16.01 -7.03 10.43
N VAL A 12 -17.19 -7.52 10.07
CA VAL A 12 -17.66 -8.86 10.43
C VAL A 12 -17.77 -9.70 9.15
N TYR A 13 -17.25 -10.92 9.17
CA TYR A 13 -17.42 -11.93 8.14
C TYR A 13 -18.38 -13.02 8.61
N GLY A 14 -19.22 -13.49 7.72
CA GLY A 14 -20.24 -14.50 8.01
C GLY A 14 -21.45 -13.93 8.74
N GLU A 15 -22.39 -14.81 9.09
CA GLU A 15 -23.64 -14.47 9.77
C GLU A 15 -23.93 -15.45 10.92
N GLY A 16 -24.70 -14.98 11.91
CA GLY A 16 -25.15 -15.78 13.05
C GLY A 16 -24.00 -16.31 13.91
N PRO A 17 -24.09 -17.57 14.42
CA PRO A 17 -23.10 -18.13 15.35
C PRO A 17 -21.70 -18.35 14.76
N ARG A 18 -21.54 -18.22 13.45
CA ARG A 18 -20.24 -18.33 12.74
C ARG A 18 -19.66 -17.01 12.34
N ALA A 19 -20.25 -15.90 12.77
CA ALA A 19 -19.73 -14.57 12.50
C ALA A 19 -18.35 -14.39 13.18
N VAL A 20 -17.40 -13.83 12.44
CA VAL A 20 -16.05 -13.52 12.93
C VAL A 20 -15.83 -12.01 12.78
N THR A 21 -15.62 -11.32 13.88
CA THR A 21 -15.23 -9.91 13.87
C THR A 21 -13.74 -9.82 13.58
N ALA A 22 -13.39 -9.34 12.39
CA ALA A 22 -12.02 -9.20 11.94
C ALA A 22 -11.43 -7.81 12.24
N LEU A 23 -12.29 -6.79 12.38
CA LEU A 23 -11.95 -5.48 12.93
C LEU A 23 -13.05 -5.06 13.88
N ASP A 24 -12.67 -4.52 15.01
CA ASP A 24 -13.55 -4.09 16.07
C ASP A 24 -13.26 -2.63 16.45
N HIS A 25 -14.13 -1.71 16.04
CA HIS A 25 -14.05 -0.27 16.31
C HIS A 25 -12.68 0.36 15.96
N ALA A 26 -12.05 -0.09 14.85
CA ALA A 26 -10.73 0.34 14.45
C ALA A 26 -10.75 1.79 13.95
N SER A 27 -9.86 2.63 14.50
CA SER A 27 -9.70 4.02 14.09
C SER A 27 -8.23 4.32 13.77
N ILE A 28 -7.98 4.89 12.59
CA ILE A 28 -6.65 5.30 12.14
C ILE A 28 -6.77 6.55 11.27
N SER A 29 -5.84 7.47 11.42
CA SER A 29 -5.70 8.65 10.58
C SER A 29 -4.26 8.77 10.11
N VAL A 30 -4.05 9.01 8.81
CA VAL A 30 -2.71 9.17 8.22
C VAL A 30 -2.67 10.44 7.38
N ASP A 31 -1.79 11.35 7.75
CA ASP A 31 -1.62 12.63 7.09
C ASP A 31 -0.69 12.55 5.85
N ALA A 32 -0.74 13.59 5.02
CA ALA A 32 0.20 13.76 3.92
C ALA A 32 1.64 13.87 4.43
N GLY A 33 2.56 13.14 3.82
CA GLY A 33 3.97 13.07 4.22
C GLY A 33 4.23 12.08 5.36
N GLU A 34 3.22 11.37 5.84
CA GLU A 34 3.33 10.45 6.95
C GLU A 34 3.35 8.99 6.50
N LEU A 35 4.30 8.22 7.02
CA LEU A 35 4.39 6.77 6.88
C LEU A 35 4.09 6.11 8.23
N VAL A 36 3.05 5.29 8.30
CA VAL A 36 2.69 4.55 9.52
C VAL A 36 2.88 3.05 9.35
N ALA A 37 3.27 2.37 10.42
CA ALA A 37 3.31 0.91 10.47
C ALA A 37 2.12 0.35 11.25
N ILE A 38 1.59 -0.77 10.78
CA ILE A 38 0.63 -1.60 11.50
C ILE A 38 1.29 -2.92 11.79
N VAL A 39 1.46 -3.25 13.07
CA VAL A 39 2.11 -4.47 13.54
C VAL A 39 1.14 -5.30 14.37
N GLY A 40 1.30 -6.62 14.33
CA GLY A 40 0.47 -7.54 15.12
C GLY A 40 0.62 -8.98 14.64
N PRO A 41 0.14 -9.96 15.42
CA PRO A 41 0.23 -11.37 15.07
C PRO A 41 -0.54 -11.74 13.80
N SER A 42 -0.28 -12.91 13.24
CA SER A 42 -1.07 -13.43 12.12
C SER A 42 -2.53 -13.60 12.53
N GLY A 43 -3.45 -13.21 11.63
CA GLY A 43 -4.88 -13.27 11.90
C GLY A 43 -5.45 -12.10 12.71
N SER A 44 -4.65 -11.13 13.15
CA SER A 44 -5.12 -10.00 13.97
C SER A 44 -5.99 -8.96 13.25
N GLY A 45 -6.22 -9.08 11.92
CA GLY A 45 -7.06 -8.14 11.17
C GLY A 45 -6.30 -7.17 10.22
N LYS A 46 -4.94 -7.22 10.19
CA LYS A 46 -4.11 -6.31 9.36
C LYS A 46 -4.51 -6.29 7.89
N THR A 47 -4.65 -7.44 7.25
CA THR A 47 -5.04 -7.55 5.84
C THR A 47 -6.47 -7.07 5.61
N THR A 48 -7.38 -7.25 6.57
CA THR A 48 -8.74 -6.72 6.52
C THR A 48 -8.72 -5.19 6.57
N LEU A 49 -7.91 -4.60 7.46
CA LEU A 49 -7.74 -3.16 7.57
C LEU A 49 -7.17 -2.58 6.27
N LEU A 50 -6.08 -3.15 5.73
CA LEU A 50 -5.54 -2.74 4.43
C LEU A 50 -6.54 -2.89 3.30
N SER A 51 -7.37 -3.93 3.32
CA SER A 51 -8.39 -4.15 2.30
C SER A 51 -9.49 -3.08 2.33
N ILE A 52 -9.86 -2.59 3.51
CA ILE A 52 -10.82 -1.49 3.66
C ILE A 52 -10.14 -0.17 3.27
N ALA A 53 -8.97 0.15 3.83
CA ALA A 53 -8.18 1.34 3.45
C ALA A 53 -7.90 1.41 1.95
N GLY A 54 -7.72 0.24 1.33
CA GLY A 54 -7.49 0.07 -0.11
C GLY A 54 -8.75 0.04 -0.96
N ALA A 55 -9.92 0.34 -0.41
CA ALA A 55 -11.20 0.28 -1.13
C ALA A 55 -11.42 -1.06 -1.86
N LEU A 56 -10.97 -2.18 -1.30
CA LEU A 56 -11.26 -3.55 -1.76
C LEU A 56 -12.48 -4.12 -1.06
N LEU A 57 -12.75 -3.69 0.17
CA LEU A 57 -13.86 -4.14 0.99
C LEU A 57 -14.60 -2.95 1.60
N HIS A 58 -15.90 -3.07 1.75
CA HIS A 58 -16.68 -2.16 2.58
C HIS A 58 -16.56 -2.55 4.05
N PRO A 59 -16.51 -1.60 4.99
CA PRO A 59 -16.72 -1.88 6.38
C PRO A 59 -18.16 -2.40 6.63
N THR A 60 -18.38 -3.11 7.71
CA THR A 60 -19.74 -3.50 8.18
C THR A 60 -20.41 -2.32 8.85
N SER A 61 -19.65 -1.52 9.63
CA SER A 61 -20.07 -0.25 10.23
C SER A 61 -18.86 0.68 10.38
N GLY A 62 -19.10 1.93 10.76
CA GLY A 62 -18.10 2.98 10.79
C GLY A 62 -17.87 3.60 9.41
N GLU A 63 -16.89 4.48 9.31
CA GLU A 63 -16.60 5.22 8.09
C GLU A 63 -15.14 5.06 7.67
N ALA A 64 -14.91 4.88 6.36
CA ALA A 64 -13.57 4.88 5.78
C ALA A 64 -13.51 5.91 4.66
N ILE A 65 -12.50 6.78 4.70
CA ILE A 65 -12.32 7.91 3.79
C ILE A 65 -10.91 7.84 3.21
N VAL A 66 -10.81 7.96 1.88
CA VAL A 66 -9.53 8.03 1.16
C VAL A 66 -9.51 9.33 0.34
N ASN A 67 -8.54 10.17 0.63
CA ASN A 67 -8.35 11.48 0.01
C ASN A 67 -9.67 12.28 -0.08
N GLY A 68 -10.38 12.38 1.06
CA GLY A 68 -11.68 13.06 1.18
C GLY A 68 -12.87 12.31 0.56
N THR A 69 -12.67 11.10 0.00
CA THR A 69 -13.74 10.31 -0.61
C THR A 69 -14.21 9.19 0.33
N PRO A 70 -15.44 9.25 0.90
CA PRO A 70 -16.01 8.17 1.70
C PRO A 70 -16.27 6.93 0.83
N ILE A 71 -15.76 5.75 1.26
CA ILE A 71 -15.87 4.53 0.46
C ILE A 71 -17.14 3.70 0.76
N GLY A 72 -17.82 3.97 1.87
CA GLY A 72 -18.92 3.14 2.35
C GLY A 72 -20.08 2.94 1.36
N ASN A 73 -20.38 3.96 0.55
CA ASN A 73 -21.48 3.96 -0.42
C ASN A 73 -21.03 3.81 -1.88
N LEU A 74 -19.75 3.58 -2.13
CA LEU A 74 -19.24 3.44 -3.48
C LEU A 74 -19.62 2.08 -4.07
N SER A 75 -20.07 2.07 -5.32
CA SER A 75 -20.21 0.83 -6.09
C SER A 75 -18.84 0.20 -6.36
N GLN A 76 -18.80 -1.09 -6.70
CA GLN A 76 -17.55 -1.80 -7.03
C GLN A 76 -16.77 -1.09 -8.16
N LYS A 77 -17.46 -0.52 -9.14
CA LYS A 77 -16.85 0.25 -10.22
C LYS A 77 -16.19 1.54 -9.69
N GLN A 78 -16.89 2.27 -8.84
CA GLN A 78 -16.34 3.51 -8.23
C GLN A 78 -15.15 3.20 -7.31
N MET A 79 -15.20 2.11 -6.54
CA MET A 79 -14.06 1.64 -5.77
C MET A 79 -12.86 1.27 -6.65
N ALA A 80 -13.10 0.62 -7.80
CA ALA A 80 -12.03 0.33 -8.76
C ALA A 80 -11.43 1.60 -9.37
N ASP A 81 -12.25 2.59 -9.70
CA ASP A 81 -11.80 3.89 -10.21
C ASP A 81 -11.01 4.67 -9.14
N LEU A 82 -11.44 4.64 -7.87
CA LEU A 82 -10.72 5.24 -6.75
C LEU A 82 -9.35 4.58 -6.55
N ARG A 83 -9.30 3.25 -6.52
CA ARG A 83 -8.04 2.50 -6.43
C ARG A 83 -7.06 2.86 -7.54
N LEU A 84 -7.56 2.92 -8.76
CA LEU A 84 -6.72 3.22 -9.92
C LEU A 84 -6.07 4.61 -9.85
N ARG A 85 -6.76 5.59 -9.25
CA ARG A 85 -6.29 6.97 -9.20
C ARG A 85 -5.55 7.32 -7.92
N GLU A 86 -6.05 6.85 -6.78
CA GLU A 86 -5.64 7.35 -5.48
C GLU A 86 -4.80 6.37 -4.66
N ILE A 87 -4.77 5.07 -5.04
CA ILE A 87 -4.19 4.04 -4.17
C ILE A 87 -3.13 3.23 -4.92
N GLY A 88 -1.92 3.23 -4.38
CA GLY A 88 -0.83 2.37 -4.81
C GLY A 88 -0.68 1.17 -3.88
N PHE A 89 -0.78 -0.05 -4.42
CA PHE A 89 -0.57 -1.27 -3.64
C PHE A 89 0.79 -1.89 -3.88
N VAL A 90 1.52 -2.15 -2.79
CA VAL A 90 2.73 -2.96 -2.76
C VAL A 90 2.42 -4.22 -1.94
N LEU A 91 2.42 -5.38 -2.58
CA LEU A 91 2.04 -6.64 -1.96
C LEU A 91 3.29 -7.45 -1.55
N GLN A 92 3.13 -8.36 -0.62
CA GLN A 92 4.16 -9.29 -0.14
C GLN A 92 4.82 -10.05 -1.30
N SER A 93 4.03 -10.59 -2.22
CA SER A 93 4.52 -11.08 -3.49
C SER A 93 4.41 -9.95 -4.51
N SER A 94 5.49 -9.68 -5.26
CA SER A 94 5.51 -8.61 -6.26
C SER A 94 4.41 -8.72 -7.31
N ASN A 95 3.85 -9.93 -7.48
CA ASN A 95 2.73 -10.23 -8.39
C ASN A 95 2.89 -9.55 -9.77
N LEU A 96 4.10 -9.64 -10.32
CA LEU A 96 4.38 -9.17 -11.67
C LEU A 96 3.77 -10.15 -12.68
N VAL A 97 3.21 -9.62 -13.74
CA VAL A 97 2.67 -10.41 -14.85
C VAL A 97 3.84 -11.05 -15.60
N PRO A 98 3.96 -12.38 -15.68
CA PRO A 98 5.17 -13.06 -16.14
C PRO A 98 5.59 -12.70 -17.57
N PHE A 99 4.63 -12.41 -18.44
CA PHE A 99 4.83 -12.11 -19.86
C PHE A 99 4.90 -10.61 -20.17
N LEU A 100 4.95 -9.73 -19.16
CA LEU A 100 5.19 -8.30 -19.31
C LEU A 100 6.59 -7.93 -18.83
N LYS A 101 7.30 -7.13 -19.62
CA LYS A 101 8.57 -6.54 -19.22
C LYS A 101 8.39 -5.55 -18.07
N ALA A 102 9.45 -5.25 -17.32
CA ALA A 102 9.40 -4.32 -16.18
C ALA A 102 8.69 -3.00 -16.54
N ARG A 103 9.06 -2.37 -17.65
CA ARG A 103 8.40 -1.14 -18.13
C ARG A 103 6.92 -1.34 -18.45
N ASP A 104 6.56 -2.47 -19.04
CA ASP A 104 5.20 -2.72 -19.49
C ASP A 104 4.27 -3.00 -18.29
N GLN A 105 4.80 -3.50 -17.16
CA GLN A 105 4.07 -3.61 -15.87
C GLN A 105 3.50 -2.26 -15.42
N LEU A 106 4.25 -1.18 -15.66
CA LEU A 106 3.85 0.17 -15.29
C LEU A 106 2.98 0.81 -16.37
N THR A 107 3.41 0.68 -17.63
CA THR A 107 2.72 1.31 -18.78
C THR A 107 1.26 0.87 -18.87
N VAL A 108 0.95 -0.39 -18.56
CA VAL A 108 -0.43 -0.89 -18.55
C VAL A 108 -1.31 -0.19 -17.51
N ILE A 109 -0.75 0.19 -16.35
CA ILE A 109 -1.48 0.92 -15.32
C ILE A 109 -1.84 2.32 -15.80
N GLY A 110 -0.90 3.05 -16.41
CA GLY A 110 -1.17 4.34 -17.02
C GLY A 110 -2.20 4.26 -18.16
N TYR A 111 -2.14 3.22 -18.97
CA TYR A 111 -3.13 2.96 -20.03
C TYR A 111 -4.55 2.73 -19.46
N LEU A 112 -4.68 1.95 -18.39
CA LEU A 112 -5.96 1.76 -17.69
C LEU A 112 -6.51 3.07 -17.12
N ALA A 113 -5.64 3.99 -16.68
CA ALA A 113 -5.99 5.35 -16.25
C ALA A 113 -6.26 6.32 -17.41
N ARG A 114 -6.29 5.82 -18.66
CA ARG A 114 -6.52 6.59 -19.90
C ARG A 114 -5.42 7.60 -20.24
N THR A 115 -4.23 7.43 -19.70
CA THR A 115 -3.04 8.18 -20.13
C THR A 115 -2.63 7.72 -21.54
N ARG A 116 -2.21 8.66 -22.40
CA ARG A 116 -1.69 8.29 -23.72
C ARG A 116 -0.50 7.36 -23.57
N TYR A 117 -0.41 6.34 -24.42
CA TYR A 117 0.62 5.31 -24.35
C TYR A 117 2.05 5.89 -24.29
N ALA A 118 2.33 6.89 -25.10
CA ALA A 118 3.66 7.53 -25.12
C ALA A 118 4.00 8.20 -23.79
N ASP A 119 3.02 8.88 -23.16
CA ASP A 119 3.19 9.56 -21.89
C ASP A 119 3.31 8.55 -20.74
N ALA A 120 2.45 7.51 -20.74
CA ALA A 120 2.55 6.41 -19.78
C ALA A 120 3.90 5.69 -19.84
N ARG A 121 4.42 5.47 -21.07
CA ARG A 121 5.74 4.86 -21.27
C ARG A 121 6.88 5.77 -20.79
N ALA A 122 6.78 7.07 -20.99
CA ALA A 122 7.77 8.05 -20.51
C ALA A 122 7.80 8.06 -18.97
N SER A 123 6.63 8.19 -18.32
CA SER A 123 6.52 8.12 -16.85
C SER A 123 7.01 6.80 -16.28
N ALA A 124 6.72 5.66 -16.94
CA ALA A 124 7.22 4.36 -16.54
C ALA A 124 8.75 4.30 -16.58
N ASN A 125 9.39 4.87 -17.63
CA ASN A 125 10.84 4.94 -17.72
C ASN A 125 11.45 5.78 -16.60
N GLU A 126 10.88 6.96 -16.32
CA GLU A 126 11.33 7.86 -15.25
C GLU A 126 11.24 7.21 -13.87
N LEU A 127 10.12 6.55 -13.55
CA LEU A 127 9.95 5.82 -12.30
C LEU A 127 10.96 4.68 -12.15
N LEU A 128 11.21 3.91 -13.22
CA LEU A 128 12.21 2.85 -13.18
C LEU A 128 13.63 3.40 -13.03
N ASP A 129 13.95 4.53 -13.65
CA ASP A 129 15.24 5.22 -13.48
C ASP A 129 15.43 5.68 -12.01
N THR A 130 14.42 6.33 -11.44
CA THR A 130 14.41 6.78 -10.04
C THR A 130 14.64 5.63 -9.06
N LEU A 131 14.16 4.43 -9.41
CA LEU A 131 14.29 3.22 -8.58
C LEU A 131 15.55 2.37 -8.90
N GLY A 132 16.48 2.91 -9.70
CA GLY A 132 17.73 2.23 -10.06
C GLY A 132 17.52 0.98 -10.93
N LEU A 133 16.55 1.03 -11.84
CA LEU A 133 16.19 -0.05 -12.76
C LEU A 133 16.37 0.33 -14.23
N SER A 134 17.20 1.34 -14.53
CA SER A 134 17.43 1.85 -15.89
C SER A 134 17.79 0.73 -16.87
N ASP A 135 18.69 -0.17 -16.48
CA ASP A 135 19.16 -1.28 -17.31
C ASP A 135 18.24 -2.52 -17.26
N ARG A 136 17.13 -2.44 -16.51
CA ARG A 136 16.19 -3.55 -16.30
C ARG A 136 14.81 -3.33 -16.93
N LYS A 137 14.61 -2.20 -17.60
CA LYS A 137 13.31 -1.80 -18.18
C LYS A 137 12.72 -2.83 -19.14
N ASP A 138 13.58 -3.49 -19.90
CA ASP A 138 13.18 -4.45 -20.93
C ASP A 138 13.29 -5.92 -20.50
N HIS A 139 13.58 -6.19 -19.21
CA HIS A 139 13.68 -7.54 -18.66
C HIS A 139 12.30 -8.06 -18.21
N TYR A 140 12.11 -9.37 -18.35
CA TYR A 140 10.96 -10.09 -17.81
C TYR A 140 11.16 -10.39 -16.31
N PRO A 141 10.08 -10.65 -15.54
CA PRO A 141 10.18 -10.94 -14.11
C PRO A 141 11.14 -12.07 -13.74
N GLU A 142 11.28 -13.10 -14.58
CA GLU A 142 12.19 -14.22 -14.36
C GLU A 142 13.68 -13.84 -14.45
N GLU A 143 13.99 -12.79 -15.19
CA GLU A 143 15.35 -12.27 -15.37
C GLU A 143 15.75 -11.28 -14.25
N LEU A 144 14.82 -10.93 -13.36
CA LEU A 144 15.01 -9.97 -12.26
C LEU A 144 15.31 -10.70 -10.95
N SER A 145 16.21 -10.14 -10.15
CA SER A 145 16.40 -10.56 -8.75
C SER A 145 15.14 -10.26 -7.91
N GLY A 146 15.01 -10.88 -6.73
CA GLY A 146 13.89 -10.61 -5.82
C GLY A 146 13.72 -9.11 -5.47
N GLY A 147 14.84 -8.44 -5.18
CA GLY A 147 14.84 -7.00 -4.89
C GLY A 147 14.48 -6.13 -6.11
N GLU A 148 14.92 -6.52 -7.31
CA GLU A 148 14.52 -5.81 -8.55
C GLU A 148 13.03 -5.99 -8.81
N ARG A 149 12.49 -7.21 -8.66
CA ARG A 149 11.03 -7.43 -8.77
C ARG A 149 10.25 -6.58 -7.79
N GLN A 150 10.72 -6.46 -6.54
CA GLN A 150 10.04 -5.63 -5.54
C GLN A 150 10.08 -4.15 -5.91
N ARG A 151 11.22 -3.64 -6.40
CA ARG A 151 11.29 -2.25 -6.89
C ARG A 151 10.39 -2.00 -8.11
N VAL A 152 10.26 -2.97 -9.04
CA VAL A 152 9.27 -2.88 -10.13
C VAL A 152 7.85 -2.82 -9.59
N ALA A 153 7.50 -3.62 -8.56
CA ALA A 153 6.18 -3.58 -7.93
C ALA A 153 5.90 -2.22 -7.26
N ILE A 154 6.91 -1.63 -6.61
CA ILE A 154 6.81 -0.27 -6.04
C ILE A 154 6.62 0.77 -7.15
N ALA A 155 7.42 0.71 -8.21
CA ALA A 155 7.27 1.60 -9.36
C ALA A 155 5.86 1.51 -9.96
N ARG A 156 5.34 0.29 -10.10
CA ARG A 156 3.99 0.04 -10.58
C ARG A 156 2.93 0.66 -9.67
N ALA A 157 3.09 0.55 -8.35
CA ALA A 157 2.18 1.15 -7.38
C ALA A 157 2.14 2.69 -7.49
N LEU A 158 3.25 3.32 -7.88
CA LEU A 158 3.38 4.78 -8.00
C LEU A 158 2.97 5.34 -9.37
N MET A 159 2.68 4.50 -10.35
CA MET A 159 2.52 4.89 -11.76
C MET A 159 1.50 5.99 -12.01
N ASN A 160 0.38 5.97 -11.29
CA ASN A 160 -0.68 6.97 -11.40
C ASN A 160 -0.57 8.09 -10.36
N ASN A 161 0.60 8.27 -9.75
CA ASN A 161 0.86 9.27 -8.71
C ASN A 161 -0.20 9.23 -7.57
N PRO A 162 -0.42 8.07 -6.93
CA PRO A 162 -1.45 7.92 -5.91
C PRO A 162 -1.20 8.82 -4.70
N SER A 163 -2.27 9.21 -4.00
CA SER A 163 -2.19 9.93 -2.73
C SER A 163 -1.88 9.00 -1.55
N LEU A 164 -2.33 7.73 -1.64
CA LEU A 164 -2.16 6.72 -0.60
C LEU A 164 -1.34 5.53 -1.10
N ILE A 165 -0.31 5.14 -0.33
CA ILE A 165 0.48 3.93 -0.58
C ILE A 165 0.19 2.92 0.53
N LEU A 166 -0.24 1.72 0.15
CA LEU A 166 -0.51 0.61 1.05
C LEU A 166 0.47 -0.53 0.75
N ALA A 167 1.24 -0.94 1.75
CA ALA A 167 2.22 -2.00 1.61
C ALA A 167 1.93 -3.15 2.59
N ASP A 168 1.63 -4.32 2.05
CA ASP A 168 1.39 -5.54 2.81
C ASP A 168 2.67 -6.40 2.80
N GLU A 169 3.37 -6.46 3.93
CA GLU A 169 4.61 -7.21 4.11
C GLU A 169 5.63 -7.00 2.97
N PRO A 170 5.99 -5.73 2.63
CA PRO A 170 6.76 -5.44 1.42
C PRO A 170 8.19 -5.98 1.42
N THR A 171 8.64 -6.51 2.56
CA THR A 171 10.02 -7.00 2.78
C THR A 171 10.12 -8.50 3.06
N ALA A 172 8.99 -9.22 3.13
CA ALA A 172 8.96 -10.63 3.56
C ALA A 172 9.86 -11.59 2.75
N ASN A 173 10.15 -11.27 1.49
CA ASN A 173 10.98 -12.09 0.60
C ASN A 173 12.38 -11.50 0.39
N LEU A 174 12.83 -10.59 1.27
CA LEU A 174 14.11 -9.89 1.17
C LEU A 174 14.96 -10.16 2.41
N ASP A 175 16.28 -10.13 2.23
CA ASP A 175 17.19 -10.05 3.38
C ASP A 175 17.04 -8.70 4.11
N SER A 176 17.49 -8.64 5.36
CA SER A 176 17.32 -7.45 6.23
C SER A 176 17.84 -6.15 5.59
N LYS A 177 18.99 -6.19 4.91
CA LYS A 177 19.58 -5.01 4.28
C LYS A 177 18.72 -4.49 3.13
N ARG A 178 18.24 -5.40 2.27
CA ARG A 178 17.36 -5.06 1.15
C ARG A 178 15.98 -4.64 1.62
N GLY A 179 15.47 -5.28 2.67
CA GLY A 179 14.21 -4.90 3.32
C GLY A 179 14.25 -3.47 3.83
N HIS A 180 15.29 -3.10 4.57
CA HIS A 180 15.48 -1.74 5.06
C HIS A 180 15.53 -0.72 3.91
N GLN A 181 16.29 -1.00 2.84
CA GLN A 181 16.37 -0.13 1.66
C GLN A 181 15.00 0.08 0.98
N VAL A 182 14.15 -0.94 0.96
CA VAL A 182 12.79 -0.84 0.38
C VAL A 182 11.91 0.07 1.23
N VAL A 183 11.93 -0.06 2.55
CA VAL A 183 11.11 0.78 3.45
C VAL A 183 11.64 2.21 3.49
N GLU A 184 12.95 2.41 3.52
CA GLU A 184 13.58 3.73 3.41
C GLU A 184 13.15 4.45 2.11
N MET A 185 13.14 3.71 0.98
CA MET A 185 12.66 4.23 -0.30
C MET A 185 11.19 4.63 -0.23
N LEU A 186 10.31 3.78 0.35
CA LEU A 186 8.90 4.09 0.53
C LEU A 186 8.71 5.32 1.42
N SER A 187 9.43 5.39 2.55
CA SER A 187 9.41 6.54 3.47
C SER A 187 9.77 7.85 2.75
N ARG A 188 10.86 7.85 1.98
CA ARG A 188 11.27 9.00 1.18
C ARG A 188 10.19 9.42 0.17
N MET A 189 9.62 8.46 -0.57
CA MET A 189 8.58 8.75 -1.58
C MET A 189 7.27 9.27 -0.96
N VAL A 190 6.93 8.80 0.23
CA VAL A 190 5.79 9.32 1.00
C VAL A 190 6.06 10.77 1.41
N ARG A 191 7.19 11.04 2.04
CA ARG A 191 7.53 12.38 2.56
C ARG A 191 7.73 13.41 1.45
N GLU A 192 8.60 13.12 0.48
CA GLU A 192 8.89 14.04 -0.62
C GLU A 192 7.70 14.23 -1.57
N GLY A 193 6.89 13.19 -1.75
CA GLY A 193 5.69 13.22 -2.61
C GLY A 193 4.45 13.76 -1.93
N GLY A 194 4.48 14.11 -0.64
CA GLY A 194 3.31 14.55 0.13
C GLY A 194 2.18 13.51 0.15
N LYS A 195 2.53 12.22 0.14
CA LYS A 195 1.60 11.09 0.13
C LYS A 195 1.36 10.58 1.55
N ALA A 196 0.32 9.79 1.77
CA ALA A 196 0.20 8.97 2.98
C ALA A 196 0.71 7.56 2.69
N GLY A 197 1.35 6.93 3.69
CA GLY A 197 1.82 5.56 3.58
C GLY A 197 1.37 4.70 4.78
N VAL A 198 0.93 3.48 4.49
CA VAL A 198 0.64 2.47 5.50
C VAL A 198 1.42 1.20 5.17
N ILE A 199 2.26 0.73 6.08
CA ILE A 199 2.97 -0.54 5.97
C ILE A 199 2.43 -1.51 7.01
N VAL A 200 1.99 -2.68 6.57
CA VAL A 200 1.78 -3.83 7.44
C VAL A 200 3.07 -4.63 7.49
N THR A 201 3.58 -4.88 8.67
CA THR A 201 4.79 -5.69 8.85
C THR A 201 4.80 -6.38 10.21
N HIS A 202 5.54 -7.49 10.30
CA HIS A 202 5.91 -8.13 11.56
C HIS A 202 7.41 -7.89 11.91
N ASP A 203 8.14 -7.18 11.04
CA ASP A 203 9.56 -6.89 11.24
C ASP A 203 9.74 -5.57 12.00
N GLU A 204 9.94 -5.67 13.31
CA GLU A 204 10.13 -4.52 14.19
C GLU A 204 11.40 -3.71 13.89
N ARG A 205 12.36 -4.28 13.14
CA ARG A 205 13.59 -3.57 12.74
C ARG A 205 13.36 -2.46 11.73
N LEU A 206 12.16 -2.36 11.18
CA LEU A 206 11.78 -1.35 10.19
C LEU A 206 11.02 -0.17 10.82
N LEU A 207 10.74 -0.25 12.12
CA LEU A 207 9.92 0.74 12.81
C LEU A 207 10.61 2.08 13.01
N ASP A 208 11.94 2.12 12.93
CA ASP A 208 12.74 3.36 12.92
C ASP A 208 12.56 4.22 11.65
N LEU A 209 11.98 3.64 10.59
CA LEU A 209 11.75 4.30 9.30
C LEU A 209 10.34 4.90 9.16
N VAL A 210 9.47 4.71 10.15
CA VAL A 210 8.08 5.17 10.15
C VAL A 210 7.84 6.26 11.19
N ASP A 211 6.76 7.02 11.03
CA ASP A 211 6.45 8.15 11.91
C ASP A 211 5.60 7.72 13.12
N ARG A 212 4.68 6.76 12.92
CA ARG A 212 3.85 6.17 13.99
C ARG A 212 3.67 4.67 13.80
N VAL A 213 3.45 3.98 14.91
CA VAL A 213 3.18 2.54 14.94
C VAL A 213 1.83 2.29 15.59
N TYR A 214 0.97 1.56 14.88
CA TYR A 214 -0.28 1.02 15.42
C TYR A 214 -0.11 -0.47 15.69
N ARG A 215 -0.48 -0.92 16.89
CA ARG A 215 -0.53 -2.34 17.22
C ARG A 215 -1.96 -2.83 17.07
N ILE A 216 -2.14 -3.97 16.40
CA ILE A 216 -3.45 -4.60 16.24
C ILE A 216 -3.41 -6.01 16.82
N GLU A 217 -4.38 -6.32 17.68
CA GLU A 217 -4.58 -7.64 18.27
C GLU A 217 -6.09 -7.95 18.28
N ASP A 218 -6.47 -9.13 17.81
CA ASP A 218 -7.86 -9.59 17.73
C ASP A 218 -8.85 -8.56 17.13
N GLY A 219 -8.41 -7.84 16.11
CA GLY A 219 -9.22 -6.83 15.42
C GLY A 219 -9.24 -5.44 16.07
N VAL A 220 -8.65 -5.27 17.25
CA VAL A 220 -8.63 -3.99 17.99
C VAL A 220 -7.31 -3.28 17.75
N LEU A 221 -7.37 -2.02 17.35
CA LEU A 221 -6.18 -1.15 17.23
C LEU A 221 -5.90 -0.44 18.57
N ALA A 222 -4.66 -0.54 19.03
CA ALA A 222 -4.17 0.26 20.15
C ALA A 222 -3.91 1.71 19.73
N VAL A 223 -3.84 2.61 20.73
CA VAL A 223 -3.41 4.00 20.51
C VAL A 223 -2.01 4.00 19.89
N PRO A 224 -1.76 4.82 18.85
CA PRO A 224 -0.48 4.80 18.15
C PRO A 224 0.67 5.29 19.02
N GLU A 225 1.82 4.65 18.86
CA GLU A 225 3.10 5.08 19.42
C GLU A 225 3.80 5.98 18.40
N THR A 226 4.21 7.18 18.80
CA THR A 226 5.03 8.06 17.94
C THR A 226 6.49 7.59 18.01
N VAL A 227 7.08 7.35 16.86
CA VAL A 227 8.50 7.01 16.77
C VAL A 227 9.29 8.31 16.67
N PRO A 228 10.26 8.59 17.58
CA PRO A 228 11.11 9.77 17.46
C PRO A 228 11.89 9.68 16.13
N THR A 229 11.69 10.65 15.25
CA THR A 229 12.53 10.80 14.06
C THR A 229 13.95 11.16 14.49
N ALA A 230 14.93 10.34 14.09
CA ALA A 230 16.35 10.58 14.35
C ALA A 230 16.89 11.77 13.55
#